data_4269efc18f50593481108e5f5adc3854
#
_entry.id   4269efc18f50593481108e5f5adc3854
#
_cell.length_a   1.000
_cell.length_b   1.000
_cell.length_c   1.000
_cell.angle_alpha   90.00
_cell.angle_beta   90.00
_cell.angle_gamma   90.00
#
_symmetry.space_group_name_H-M   'P 1'
#
loop_
_entity.id
_entity.type
_entity.pdbx_description
1 polymer ?
#
loop_
_entity_poly.entity_id
_entity_poly.type
_entity_poly.pdbx_seq_one_letter_code
_entity_poly.pdbx_strand_id
1 'polypeptide(L)'
;MSVASELWWQGNVREIWQKCCGFIDLSLEDFMSIQRRLMLEQIQFLNGCELGRAVMHGARPRNVEEFRAMAPLTTYADYSPYLNDKREDTLPEPPIYWQRTSGKSEVFQHKWAPLTQRAAEELSSLILAAAGFATLKERGVFPLSYNEKLLYLMAPPPYVTGTYLMWAKKEFDFHTFPAPDEAANLPFEERIKQGFQEGLDKGVTFLFGISGVLVAVAERMARREDEVTLRYLVSKPRVLLRLMKGMLKAKLARRALMPKDLWSLKGILAGGTDTSVYKDKIREMWGKPPLDVYGSAEASLIAMQTWDYEGMTFVPQLNFLEFIPEEERVREASDPDYQPSTVLLDEVRSGEVYEMVITNFHGGAFTRYRLGDLVKITSLRNDKLGIDLPQMAFYSRADGIIEFANFSHALLTEKKIWQAIENTGIPYEDWVARKEPKEGKPVLHLYVEPRNGEQSVEQLTSAIHDELKKLDDGYAELETLGWKPLEVTYLSEGTFKQYIARQQEAGADLAHLKPPHINPADGIMDILTAAAPAAPAPKVRRRRGARVPA
;
A
#
# COMPACT_ATOMS: atom_id res chain seq x y z
N MET A 1 8.79 29.72 -3.12
CA MET A 1 9.38 28.53 -3.78
C MET A 1 10.14 27.78 -2.71
N SER A 2 10.12 26.45 -2.76
CA SER A 2 10.95 25.65 -1.86
C SER A 2 12.42 25.69 -2.28
N VAL A 3 13.32 25.27 -1.39
CA VAL A 3 14.76 25.18 -1.70
C VAL A 3 15.02 24.24 -2.89
N ALA A 4 14.28 23.13 -3.00
CA ALA A 4 14.43 22.21 -4.14
C ALA A 4 13.98 22.85 -5.47
N SER A 5 12.89 23.62 -5.48
CA SER A 5 12.45 24.38 -6.65
C SER A 5 13.49 25.42 -7.10
N GLU A 6 14.08 26.13 -6.15
CA GLU A 6 15.13 27.12 -6.44
C GLU A 6 16.37 26.47 -7.05
N LEU A 7 16.84 25.38 -6.46
CA LEU A 7 17.97 24.61 -6.98
C LEU A 7 17.70 24.06 -8.39
N TRP A 8 16.46 23.65 -8.64
CA TRP A 8 16.05 23.17 -9.97
C TRP A 8 16.11 24.29 -11.03
N TRP A 9 15.58 25.48 -10.70
CA TRP A 9 15.64 26.63 -11.61
C TRP A 9 17.08 27.09 -11.90
N GLN A 10 17.97 26.92 -10.92
CA GLN A 10 19.39 27.22 -11.06
C GLN A 10 20.15 26.14 -11.86
N GLY A 11 19.49 25.02 -12.18
CA GLY A 11 20.12 23.89 -12.88
C GLY A 11 21.14 23.14 -12.02
N ASN A 12 21.07 23.29 -10.69
CA ASN A 12 22.02 22.68 -9.74
C ASN A 12 21.62 21.23 -9.40
N VAL A 13 21.73 20.34 -10.38
CA VAL A 13 21.33 18.94 -10.29
C VAL A 13 22.06 18.20 -9.15
N ARG A 14 23.32 18.56 -8.86
CA ARG A 14 24.08 17.93 -7.79
C ARG A 14 23.51 18.21 -6.40
N GLU A 15 23.13 19.44 -6.12
CA GLU A 15 22.56 19.82 -4.83
C GLU A 15 21.14 19.23 -4.66
N ILE A 16 20.35 19.18 -5.74
CA ILE A 16 19.05 18.50 -5.73
C ILE A 16 19.24 17.01 -5.40
N TRP A 17 20.22 16.35 -6.03
CA TRP A 17 20.54 14.98 -5.75
C TRP A 17 20.90 14.77 -4.26
N GLN A 18 21.82 15.57 -3.75
CA GLN A 18 22.23 15.49 -2.35
C GLN A 18 21.06 15.71 -1.38
N LYS A 19 20.21 16.69 -1.66
CA LYS A 19 19.06 17.00 -0.81
C LYS A 19 17.99 15.91 -0.82
N CYS A 20 17.62 15.40 -1.99
CA CYS A 20 16.49 14.48 -2.13
C CYS A 20 16.93 13.01 -2.08
N CYS A 21 18.02 12.66 -2.75
CA CYS A 21 18.46 11.30 -2.99
C CYS A 21 19.72 10.91 -2.21
N GLY A 22 20.40 11.87 -1.58
CA GLY A 22 21.72 11.66 -0.94
C GLY A 22 21.73 10.61 0.17
N PHE A 23 20.58 10.22 0.70
CA PHE A 23 20.51 9.17 1.71
C PHE A 23 20.97 7.80 1.19
N ILE A 24 20.88 7.52 -0.12
CA ILE A 24 21.39 6.27 -0.71
C ILE A 24 22.91 6.23 -0.85
N ASP A 25 23.58 7.37 -0.65
CA ASP A 25 25.04 7.50 -0.72
C ASP A 25 25.69 7.41 0.67
N LEU A 26 24.89 7.26 1.73
CA LEU A 26 25.35 7.11 3.10
C LEU A 26 25.98 5.73 3.34
N SER A 27 27.02 5.70 4.18
CA SER A 27 27.41 4.47 4.86
C SER A 27 26.37 4.10 5.93
N LEU A 28 26.34 2.84 6.37
CA LEU A 28 25.48 2.43 7.49
C LEU A 28 25.83 3.19 8.78
N GLU A 29 27.10 3.49 9.01
CA GLU A 29 27.56 4.28 10.16
C GLU A 29 27.01 5.71 10.12
N ASP A 30 27.08 6.38 8.95
CA ASP A 30 26.53 7.73 8.77
C ASP A 30 25.00 7.73 8.93
N PHE A 31 24.31 6.72 8.39
CA PHE A 31 22.88 6.53 8.58
C PHE A 31 22.53 6.45 10.08
N MET A 32 23.21 5.57 10.83
CA MET A 32 22.99 5.40 12.27
C MET A 32 23.36 6.66 13.08
N SER A 33 24.37 7.41 12.64
CA SER A 33 24.72 8.69 13.24
C SER A 33 23.60 9.72 13.10
N ILE A 34 22.97 9.82 11.91
CA ILE A 34 21.79 10.67 11.68
C ILE A 34 20.64 10.23 12.58
N GLN A 35 20.34 8.92 12.64
CA GLN A 35 19.29 8.36 13.48
C GLN A 35 19.49 8.74 14.96
N ARG A 36 20.68 8.54 15.51
CA ARG A 36 20.99 8.88 16.91
C ARG A 36 20.89 10.37 17.19
N ARG A 37 21.39 11.22 16.30
CA ARG A 37 21.33 12.68 16.45
C ARG A 37 19.87 13.18 16.48
N LEU A 38 19.04 12.74 15.52
CA LEU A 38 17.64 13.13 15.47
C LEU A 38 16.83 12.56 16.64
N MET A 39 17.20 11.37 17.12
CA MET A 39 16.55 10.78 18.28
C MET A 39 16.85 11.55 19.58
N LEU A 40 18.05 12.08 19.75
CA LEU A 40 18.38 12.94 20.89
C LEU A 40 17.53 14.22 20.90
N GLU A 41 17.30 14.82 19.73
CA GLU A 41 16.40 15.97 19.57
C GLU A 41 14.94 15.58 19.92
N GLN A 42 14.48 14.43 19.40
CA GLN A 42 13.12 13.93 19.65
C GLN A 42 12.86 13.61 21.15
N ILE A 43 13.84 13.05 21.85
CA ILE A 43 13.76 12.79 23.29
C ILE A 43 13.47 14.10 24.06
N GLN A 44 14.08 15.22 23.66
CA GLN A 44 13.81 16.52 24.30
C GLN A 44 12.36 16.97 24.08
N PHE A 45 11.83 16.83 22.86
CA PHE A 45 10.43 17.11 22.59
C PHE A 45 9.48 16.25 23.43
N LEU A 46 9.71 14.93 23.48
CA LEU A 46 8.87 13.99 24.23
C LEU A 46 8.90 14.26 25.74
N ASN A 47 10.06 14.55 26.31
CA ASN A 47 10.20 14.92 27.73
C ASN A 47 9.45 16.22 28.08
N GLY A 48 9.27 17.12 27.11
CA GLY A 48 8.66 18.42 27.26
C GLY A 48 7.13 18.43 27.22
N CYS A 49 6.48 17.44 26.61
CA CYS A 49 5.04 17.45 26.33
C CYS A 49 4.22 16.46 27.20
N GLU A 50 2.89 16.64 27.22
CA GLU A 50 1.98 15.77 28.00
C GLU A 50 1.92 14.37 27.38
N LEU A 51 1.73 14.29 26.06
CA LEU A 51 1.65 13.01 25.35
C LEU A 51 2.91 12.17 25.58
N GLY A 52 4.10 12.77 25.37
CA GLY A 52 5.37 12.06 25.57
C GLY A 52 5.52 11.48 26.97
N ARG A 53 5.16 12.26 28.01
CA ARG A 53 5.17 11.77 29.39
C ARG A 53 4.17 10.63 29.63
N ALA A 54 3.01 10.70 29.01
CA ALA A 54 1.99 9.66 29.15
C ALA A 54 2.43 8.34 28.50
N VAL A 55 2.85 8.38 27.21
CA VAL A 55 3.24 7.17 26.47
C VAL A 55 4.56 6.55 26.96
N MET A 56 5.43 7.35 27.60
CA MET A 56 6.64 6.85 28.25
C MET A 56 6.42 6.48 29.73
N HIS A 57 5.18 6.45 30.22
CA HIS A 57 4.82 6.14 31.61
C HIS A 57 5.59 6.98 32.65
N GLY A 58 5.87 8.25 32.31
CA GLY A 58 6.60 9.18 33.17
C GLY A 58 8.12 9.04 33.10
N ALA A 59 8.67 8.12 32.31
CA ALA A 59 10.11 8.02 32.08
C ALA A 59 10.65 9.30 31.41
N ARG A 60 11.91 9.64 31.75
CA ARG A 60 12.62 10.81 31.21
C ARG A 60 14.01 10.43 30.73
N PRO A 61 14.11 9.71 29.62
CA PRO A 61 15.40 9.32 29.07
C PRO A 61 16.22 10.54 28.64
N ARG A 62 17.56 10.41 28.69
CA ARG A 62 18.51 11.48 28.34
C ARG A 62 19.28 11.16 27.06
N ASN A 63 19.31 9.90 26.67
CA ASN A 63 20.01 9.38 25.50
C ASN A 63 19.22 8.23 24.86
N VAL A 64 19.68 7.71 23.74
CA VAL A 64 18.99 6.68 22.96
C VAL A 64 18.93 5.34 23.71
N GLU A 65 19.98 5.00 24.43
CA GLU A 65 20.08 3.75 25.20
C GLU A 65 19.08 3.74 26.36
N GLU A 66 19.03 4.85 27.13
CA GLU A 66 18.01 5.03 28.19
C GLU A 66 16.60 5.02 27.60
N PHE A 67 16.39 5.68 26.45
CA PHE A 67 15.09 5.71 25.77
C PHE A 67 14.62 4.29 25.42
N ARG A 68 15.43 3.50 24.76
CA ARG A 68 15.10 2.11 24.40
C ARG A 68 14.86 1.22 25.64
N ALA A 69 15.56 1.46 26.72
CA ALA A 69 15.42 0.68 27.95
C ALA A 69 14.21 1.07 28.81
N MET A 70 13.78 2.34 28.78
CA MET A 70 12.77 2.87 29.69
C MET A 70 11.41 3.10 29.03
N ALA A 71 11.37 3.50 27.75
CA ALA A 71 10.14 3.75 27.05
C ALA A 71 9.51 2.43 26.57
N PRO A 72 8.23 2.16 26.86
CA PRO A 72 7.58 0.94 26.41
C PRO A 72 7.33 0.95 24.90
N LEU A 73 7.09 -0.23 24.32
CA LEU A 73 6.48 -0.35 23.01
C LEU A 73 5.02 0.10 23.10
N THR A 74 4.55 0.82 22.09
CA THR A 74 3.21 1.41 22.09
C THR A 74 2.37 0.96 20.90
N THR A 75 1.06 1.05 21.04
CA THR A 75 0.04 0.83 20.03
C THR A 75 -0.85 2.05 19.90
N TYR A 76 -1.77 2.07 18.95
CA TYR A 76 -2.65 3.24 18.78
C TYR A 76 -3.59 3.46 19.99
N ALA A 77 -3.85 2.44 20.80
CA ALA A 77 -4.64 2.57 22.01
C ALA A 77 -4.06 3.61 22.98
N ASP A 78 -2.72 3.70 23.06
CA ASP A 78 -2.01 4.63 23.93
C ASP A 78 -2.17 6.10 23.48
N TYR A 79 -2.45 6.32 22.20
CA TYR A 79 -2.59 7.64 21.58
C TYR A 79 -4.04 8.08 21.40
N SER A 80 -4.97 7.14 21.33
CA SER A 80 -6.37 7.42 21.00
C SER A 80 -7.03 8.49 21.89
N PRO A 81 -6.73 8.60 23.20
CA PRO A 81 -7.29 9.66 24.06
C PRO A 81 -6.85 11.09 23.70
N TYR A 82 -5.75 11.20 22.93
CA TYR A 82 -5.16 12.47 22.53
C TYR A 82 -5.43 12.79 21.05
N LEU A 83 -5.24 11.80 20.18
CA LEU A 83 -5.27 12.02 18.74
C LEU A 83 -6.68 11.98 18.13
N ASN A 84 -7.63 11.23 18.73
CA ASN A 84 -9.01 11.20 18.23
C ASN A 84 -9.69 12.57 18.34
N ASP A 85 -9.44 13.28 19.42
CA ASP A 85 -9.96 14.62 19.69
C ASP A 85 -9.03 15.73 19.18
N LYS A 86 -7.91 15.36 18.52
CA LYS A 86 -6.90 16.28 17.98
C LYS A 86 -6.39 17.29 19.00
N ARG A 87 -6.02 16.82 20.19
CA ARG A 87 -5.53 17.65 21.28
C ARG A 87 -4.12 18.16 21.00
N GLU A 88 -4.01 19.25 20.24
CA GLU A 88 -2.73 19.84 19.82
C GLU A 88 -1.90 20.36 21.01
N ASP A 89 -2.55 20.77 22.10
CA ASP A 89 -1.94 21.24 23.34
C ASP A 89 -1.07 20.18 24.04
N THR A 90 -1.28 18.91 23.75
CA THR A 90 -0.56 17.78 24.36
C THR A 90 0.63 17.28 23.54
N LEU A 91 0.73 17.69 22.28
CA LEU A 91 1.70 17.17 21.32
C LEU A 91 3.12 17.75 21.54
N PRO A 92 4.17 17.06 21.05
CA PRO A 92 5.54 17.55 21.10
C PRO A 92 5.73 18.87 20.31
N GLU A 93 5.12 18.98 19.14
CA GLU A 93 5.07 20.15 18.28
C GLU A 93 3.67 20.30 17.67
N PRO A 94 3.17 21.53 17.42
CA PRO A 94 1.88 21.74 16.79
C PRO A 94 1.90 21.20 15.35
N PRO A 95 0.89 20.41 14.95
CA PRO A 95 0.82 19.88 13.60
C PRO A 95 0.35 20.96 12.62
N ILE A 96 0.89 20.92 11.41
CA ILE A 96 0.38 21.73 10.30
C ILE A 96 -0.69 20.99 9.48
N TYR A 97 -0.79 19.69 9.70
CA TYR A 97 -1.77 18.85 9.03
C TYR A 97 -2.09 17.58 9.85
N TRP A 98 -3.31 17.10 9.70
CA TRP A 98 -3.77 15.85 10.28
C TRP A 98 -4.00 14.81 9.19
N GLN A 99 -3.19 13.77 9.18
CA GLN A 99 -3.36 12.61 8.31
C GLN A 99 -4.27 11.57 8.97
N ARG A 100 -4.93 10.75 8.17
CA ARG A 100 -5.68 9.61 8.71
C ARG A 100 -5.40 8.32 7.95
N THR A 101 -5.58 7.20 8.64
CA THR A 101 -5.53 5.87 8.02
C THR A 101 -6.83 5.55 7.28
N SER A 102 -6.79 4.47 6.50
CA SER A 102 -7.93 3.96 5.73
C SER A 102 -9.04 3.30 6.56
N GLY A 103 -8.86 3.10 7.88
CA GLY A 103 -9.90 2.57 8.75
C GLY A 103 -10.10 1.06 8.69
N LYS A 104 -9.03 0.27 8.53
CA LYS A 104 -9.11 -1.20 8.51
C LYS A 104 -9.00 -1.87 9.89
N SER A 105 -8.88 -1.14 11.00
CA SER A 105 -8.79 -1.74 12.33
C SER A 105 -10.18 -1.84 12.97
N GLU A 106 -10.48 -2.98 13.58
CA GLU A 106 -11.78 -3.24 14.24
C GLU A 106 -12.06 -2.31 15.41
N VAL A 107 -11.00 -1.86 16.10
CA VAL A 107 -11.10 -1.06 17.33
C VAL A 107 -11.22 0.43 17.03
N PHE A 108 -10.61 0.90 15.94
CA PHE A 108 -10.58 2.31 15.58
C PHE A 108 -11.04 2.48 14.12
N GLN A 109 -12.16 3.13 13.92
CA GLN A 109 -12.71 3.40 12.59
C GLN A 109 -11.71 4.17 11.72
N HIS A 110 -10.98 5.12 12.32
CA HIS A 110 -9.86 5.86 11.72
C HIS A 110 -8.81 6.16 12.78
N LYS A 111 -7.54 6.10 12.39
CA LYS A 111 -6.44 6.58 13.21
C LYS A 111 -5.98 7.92 12.67
N TRP A 112 -5.82 8.91 13.53
CA TRP A 112 -5.29 10.22 13.18
C TRP A 112 -3.81 10.30 13.50
N ALA A 113 -3.04 10.92 12.61
CA ALA A 113 -1.61 11.14 12.75
C ALA A 113 -1.28 12.61 12.47
N PRO A 114 -0.70 13.32 13.44
CA PRO A 114 -0.27 14.70 13.25
C PRO A 114 1.02 14.76 12.42
N LEU A 115 1.10 15.72 11.50
CA LEU A 115 2.28 16.00 10.70
C LEU A 115 2.80 17.40 11.02
N THR A 116 4.03 17.50 11.50
CA THR A 116 4.69 18.78 11.83
C THR A 116 5.27 19.44 10.57
N GLN A 117 5.60 20.74 10.65
CA GLN A 117 6.17 21.50 9.53
C GLN A 117 7.46 20.86 9.02
N ARG A 118 8.40 20.56 9.91
CA ARG A 118 9.70 20.00 9.55
C ARG A 118 9.60 18.57 8.97
N ALA A 119 8.72 17.73 9.54
CA ALA A 119 8.45 16.40 8.99
C ALA A 119 7.86 16.49 7.57
N ALA A 120 6.99 17.47 7.30
CA ALA A 120 6.43 17.68 5.98
C ALA A 120 7.47 18.16 4.94
N GLU A 121 8.42 18.98 5.34
CA GLU A 121 9.53 19.43 4.49
C GLU A 121 10.47 18.27 4.11
N GLU A 122 10.83 17.42 5.08
CA GLU A 122 11.62 16.21 4.82
C GLU A 122 10.86 15.25 3.90
N LEU A 123 9.56 15.02 4.19
CA LEU A 123 8.70 14.18 3.37
C LEU A 123 8.63 14.66 1.91
N SER A 124 8.51 15.97 1.69
CA SER A 124 8.49 16.55 0.34
C SER A 124 9.71 16.18 -0.48
N SER A 125 10.89 16.29 0.12
CA SER A 125 12.17 15.94 -0.52
C SER A 125 12.25 14.45 -0.87
N LEU A 126 11.74 13.58 0.01
CA LEU A 126 11.74 12.12 -0.20
C LEU A 126 10.74 11.67 -1.27
N ILE A 127 9.59 12.33 -1.37
CA ILE A 127 8.62 12.05 -2.46
C ILE A 127 9.23 12.42 -3.81
N LEU A 128 9.99 13.50 -3.87
CA LEU A 128 10.74 13.86 -5.07
C LEU A 128 11.83 12.82 -5.40
N ALA A 129 12.52 12.30 -4.38
CA ALA A 129 13.47 11.20 -4.58
C ALA A 129 12.77 9.98 -5.20
N ALA A 130 11.62 9.57 -4.65
CA ALA A 130 10.85 8.44 -5.18
C ALA A 130 10.42 8.68 -6.63
N ALA A 131 9.91 9.88 -6.95
CA ALA A 131 9.56 10.25 -8.32
C ALA A 131 10.80 10.27 -9.24
N GLY A 132 11.92 10.74 -8.75
CA GLY A 132 13.21 10.66 -9.43
C GLY A 132 13.58 9.21 -9.73
N PHE A 133 13.66 8.35 -8.71
CA PHE A 133 14.03 6.94 -8.85
C PHE A 133 13.14 6.17 -9.81
N ALA A 134 11.84 6.47 -9.86
CA ALA A 134 10.93 5.86 -10.83
C ALA A 134 11.25 6.22 -12.29
N THR A 135 12.06 7.25 -12.54
CA THR A 135 12.40 7.73 -13.88
C THR A 135 13.87 7.56 -14.26
N LEU A 136 14.74 7.34 -13.26
CA LEU A 136 16.19 7.22 -13.45
C LEU A 136 16.57 6.00 -14.28
N LYS A 137 17.70 6.13 -14.96
CA LYS A 137 18.43 5.03 -15.58
C LYS A 137 19.82 4.85 -14.98
N GLU A 138 20.35 5.92 -14.41
CA GLU A 138 21.69 5.96 -13.81
C GLU A 138 21.76 7.01 -12.70
N ARG A 139 22.70 6.85 -11.80
CA ARG A 139 22.91 7.71 -10.64
C ARG A 139 23.26 9.15 -11.07
N GLY A 140 22.70 10.14 -10.38
CA GLY A 140 23.02 11.55 -10.58
C GLY A 140 22.32 12.24 -11.75
N VAL A 141 21.53 11.51 -12.56
CA VAL A 141 20.73 12.08 -13.63
C VAL A 141 19.29 12.20 -13.17
N PHE A 142 18.77 13.42 -13.06
CA PHE A 142 17.40 13.66 -12.60
C PHE A 142 16.50 13.99 -13.80
N PRO A 143 15.78 13.00 -14.41
CA PRO A 143 15.11 13.17 -15.69
C PRO A 143 13.72 13.79 -15.58
N LEU A 144 13.27 14.17 -14.39
CA LEU A 144 12.03 14.88 -14.20
C LEU A 144 12.12 16.29 -14.78
N SER A 145 11.10 16.72 -15.48
CA SER A 145 10.94 18.10 -15.94
C SER A 145 9.94 18.85 -15.05
N TYR A 146 10.05 20.16 -15.01
CA TYR A 146 9.20 21.01 -14.17
C TYR A 146 7.69 20.89 -14.47
N ASN A 147 7.33 20.47 -15.69
CA ASN A 147 5.95 20.38 -16.17
C ASN A 147 5.48 18.93 -16.37
N GLU A 148 5.80 18.03 -15.44
CA GLU A 148 5.32 16.65 -15.55
C GLU A 148 3.79 16.58 -15.43
N LYS A 149 3.20 15.72 -16.25
CA LYS A 149 1.76 15.47 -16.31
C LYS A 149 1.44 14.21 -15.55
N LEU A 150 0.99 14.38 -14.32
CA LEU A 150 0.75 13.32 -13.36
C LEU A 150 -0.71 12.86 -13.40
N LEU A 151 -0.95 11.61 -13.79
CA LEU A 151 -2.23 10.93 -13.52
C LEU A 151 -2.21 10.41 -12.08
N TYR A 152 -3.15 10.91 -11.26
CA TYR A 152 -3.21 10.64 -9.84
C TYR A 152 -4.41 9.73 -9.52
N LEU A 153 -4.12 8.48 -9.17
CA LEU A 153 -5.10 7.44 -8.90
C LEU A 153 -4.98 6.92 -7.44
N MET A 154 -4.90 7.86 -6.49
CA MET A 154 -4.79 7.60 -5.06
C MET A 154 -5.93 8.27 -4.30
N ALA A 155 -6.04 7.98 -2.99
CA ALA A 155 -6.98 8.69 -2.13
C ALA A 155 -6.55 10.15 -1.91
N PRO A 156 -7.49 11.11 -1.87
CA PRO A 156 -7.19 12.52 -1.63
C PRO A 156 -6.83 12.77 -0.14
N PRO A 157 -6.37 13.97 0.22
CA PRO A 157 -6.30 14.36 1.62
C PRO A 157 -7.66 14.16 2.33
N PRO A 158 -7.70 13.76 3.61
CA PRO A 158 -6.59 13.68 4.57
C PRO A 158 -5.84 12.34 4.60
N TYR A 159 -6.07 11.44 3.65
CA TYR A 159 -5.27 10.22 3.56
C TYR A 159 -3.80 10.54 3.28
N VAL A 160 -2.89 9.71 3.82
CA VAL A 160 -1.44 9.94 3.67
C VAL A 160 -1.00 10.07 2.21
N THR A 161 -1.58 9.27 1.32
CA THR A 161 -1.27 9.34 -0.12
C THR A 161 -1.67 10.67 -0.74
N GLY A 162 -2.80 11.25 -0.32
CA GLY A 162 -3.22 12.60 -0.73
C GLY A 162 -2.30 13.68 -0.20
N THR A 163 -1.80 13.53 1.02
CA THR A 163 -0.82 14.45 1.59
C THR A 163 0.52 14.39 0.87
N TYR A 164 0.97 13.23 0.39
CA TYR A 164 2.16 13.11 -0.45
C TYR A 164 2.08 14.02 -1.68
N LEU A 165 0.97 13.96 -2.41
CA LEU A 165 0.78 14.83 -3.57
C LEU A 165 0.75 16.31 -3.19
N MET A 166 0.05 16.66 -2.10
CA MET A 166 -0.04 18.04 -1.62
C MET A 166 1.36 18.62 -1.31
N TRP A 167 2.22 17.83 -0.65
CA TRP A 167 3.58 18.25 -0.32
C TRP A 167 4.51 18.23 -1.53
N ALA A 168 4.42 17.22 -2.41
CA ALA A 168 5.19 17.17 -3.66
C ALA A 168 4.91 18.41 -4.55
N LYS A 169 3.67 18.88 -4.60
CA LYS A 169 3.31 20.10 -5.35
C LYS A 169 3.91 21.39 -4.80
N LYS A 170 4.28 21.43 -3.52
CA LYS A 170 5.03 22.59 -2.97
C LYS A 170 6.45 22.66 -3.50
N GLU A 171 7.03 21.50 -3.83
CA GLU A 171 8.38 21.41 -4.40
C GLU A 171 8.39 21.54 -5.93
N PHE A 172 7.36 20.99 -6.61
CA PHE A 172 7.27 20.94 -8.06
C PHE A 172 5.86 21.25 -8.56
N ASP A 173 5.76 22.00 -9.64
CA ASP A 173 4.49 22.31 -10.29
C ASP A 173 4.07 21.17 -11.24
N PHE A 174 3.71 20.03 -10.67
CA PHE A 174 3.10 18.95 -11.45
C PHE A 174 1.71 19.34 -11.92
N HIS A 175 1.43 19.13 -13.21
CA HIS A 175 0.07 19.15 -13.71
C HIS A 175 -0.64 17.86 -13.36
N THR A 176 -1.42 17.86 -12.30
CA THR A 176 -2.14 16.67 -11.81
C THR A 176 -3.51 16.51 -12.45
N PHE A 177 -3.89 15.26 -12.73
CA PHE A 177 -5.19 14.88 -13.28
C PHE A 177 -5.87 13.84 -12.39
N PRO A 178 -7.06 14.15 -11.80
CA PRO A 178 -7.65 15.49 -11.72
C PRO A 178 -6.84 16.42 -10.82
N ALA A 179 -7.14 17.71 -10.87
CA ALA A 179 -6.55 18.68 -9.95
C ALA A 179 -6.92 18.34 -8.49
N PRO A 180 -6.02 18.52 -7.49
CA PRO A 180 -6.26 18.08 -6.11
C PRO A 180 -7.52 18.66 -5.49
N ASP A 181 -7.80 19.94 -5.74
CA ASP A 181 -8.99 20.64 -5.22
C ASP A 181 -10.29 20.09 -5.81
N GLU A 182 -10.26 19.68 -7.08
CA GLU A 182 -11.39 19.01 -7.73
C GLU A 182 -11.52 17.56 -7.23
N ALA A 183 -10.38 16.87 -7.09
CA ALA A 183 -10.34 15.48 -6.64
C ALA A 183 -10.92 15.28 -5.24
N ALA A 184 -10.72 16.25 -4.34
CA ALA A 184 -11.18 16.18 -2.95
C ALA A 184 -12.70 16.06 -2.80
N ASN A 185 -13.46 16.60 -3.77
CA ASN A 185 -14.92 16.67 -3.73
C ASN A 185 -15.61 15.61 -4.59
N LEU A 186 -14.84 14.76 -5.29
CA LEU A 186 -15.39 13.74 -6.19
C LEU A 186 -15.40 12.36 -5.57
N PRO A 187 -16.46 11.56 -5.78
CA PRO A 187 -16.40 10.11 -5.54
C PRO A 187 -15.24 9.46 -6.28
N PHE A 188 -14.71 8.37 -5.73
CA PHE A 188 -13.49 7.72 -6.25
C PHE A 188 -13.61 7.35 -7.74
N GLU A 189 -14.72 6.75 -8.17
CA GLU A 189 -14.92 6.36 -9.57
C GLU A 189 -14.97 7.58 -10.52
N GLU A 190 -15.64 8.64 -10.11
CA GLU A 190 -15.69 9.88 -10.90
C GLU A 190 -14.32 10.55 -10.98
N ARG A 191 -13.56 10.52 -9.90
CA ARG A 191 -12.20 11.03 -9.84
C ARG A 191 -11.27 10.29 -10.80
N ILE A 192 -11.33 8.94 -10.82
CA ILE A 192 -10.58 8.12 -11.79
C ILE A 192 -11.01 8.46 -13.21
N LYS A 193 -12.30 8.51 -13.47
CA LYS A 193 -12.86 8.81 -14.80
C LYS A 193 -12.43 10.18 -15.29
N GLN A 194 -12.56 11.23 -14.45
CA GLN A 194 -12.13 12.57 -14.79
C GLN A 194 -10.63 12.63 -15.06
N GLY A 195 -9.80 12.10 -14.15
CA GLY A 195 -8.34 12.06 -14.31
C GLY A 195 -7.93 11.38 -15.62
N PHE A 196 -8.59 10.26 -15.96
CA PHE A 196 -8.33 9.55 -17.19
C PHE A 196 -8.74 10.34 -18.43
N GLN A 197 -9.90 11.00 -18.42
CA GLN A 197 -10.38 11.86 -19.51
C GLN A 197 -9.44 13.06 -19.73
N GLU A 198 -9.00 13.73 -18.67
CA GLU A 198 -8.03 14.81 -18.77
C GLU A 198 -6.67 14.32 -19.28
N GLY A 199 -6.20 13.17 -18.79
CA GLY A 199 -4.99 12.52 -19.27
C GLY A 199 -5.07 12.15 -20.75
N LEU A 200 -6.22 11.73 -21.25
CA LEU A 200 -6.45 11.50 -22.68
C LEU A 200 -6.29 12.77 -23.51
N ASP A 201 -6.77 13.90 -23.03
CA ASP A 201 -6.68 15.19 -23.73
C ASP A 201 -5.27 15.78 -23.63
N LYS A 202 -4.75 15.92 -22.41
CA LYS A 202 -3.51 16.66 -22.12
C LYS A 202 -2.23 15.81 -22.25
N GLY A 203 -2.35 14.47 -22.19
CA GLY A 203 -1.25 13.50 -22.12
C GLY A 203 -0.84 13.23 -20.68
N VAL A 204 -0.20 12.08 -20.46
CA VAL A 204 0.34 11.65 -19.16
C VAL A 204 1.80 11.27 -19.34
N THR A 205 2.67 11.75 -18.44
CA THR A 205 4.10 11.44 -18.43
C THR A 205 4.50 10.67 -17.18
N PHE A 206 3.73 10.81 -16.09
CA PHE A 206 3.99 10.19 -14.82
C PHE A 206 2.68 9.68 -14.19
N LEU A 207 2.77 8.60 -13.42
CA LEU A 207 1.60 8.01 -12.78
C LEU A 207 1.89 7.74 -11.29
N PHE A 208 0.91 8.06 -10.44
CA PHE A 208 0.92 7.68 -9.04
C PHE A 208 -0.43 7.03 -8.69
N GLY A 209 -0.40 5.75 -8.30
CA GLY A 209 -1.63 4.98 -8.09
C GLY A 209 -1.48 3.80 -7.13
N ILE A 210 -2.63 3.30 -6.66
CA ILE A 210 -2.71 2.03 -5.93
C ILE A 210 -2.58 0.89 -6.94
N SER A 211 -1.73 -0.09 -6.68
CA SER A 211 -1.41 -1.18 -7.62
C SER A 211 -2.63 -1.93 -8.15
N GLY A 212 -3.57 -2.32 -7.27
CA GLY A 212 -4.82 -2.95 -7.67
C GLY A 212 -5.70 -2.06 -8.56
N VAL A 213 -5.73 -0.74 -8.29
CA VAL A 213 -6.48 0.23 -9.11
C VAL A 213 -5.86 0.34 -10.51
N LEU A 214 -4.52 0.36 -10.61
CA LEU A 214 -3.82 0.41 -11.89
C LEU A 214 -4.18 -0.79 -12.79
N VAL A 215 -4.23 -1.97 -12.19
CA VAL A 215 -4.62 -3.20 -12.90
C VAL A 215 -6.09 -3.12 -13.31
N ALA A 216 -7.01 -2.79 -12.39
CA ALA A 216 -8.45 -2.72 -12.65
C ALA A 216 -8.79 -1.72 -13.78
N VAL A 217 -8.20 -0.52 -13.76
CA VAL A 217 -8.40 0.50 -14.81
C VAL A 217 -7.91 0.01 -16.17
N ALA A 218 -6.74 -0.64 -16.22
CA ALA A 218 -6.22 -1.17 -17.47
C ALA A 218 -7.04 -2.34 -18.01
N GLU A 219 -7.57 -3.22 -17.16
CA GLU A 219 -8.47 -4.31 -17.55
C GLU A 219 -9.81 -3.80 -18.09
N ARG A 220 -10.44 -2.83 -17.39
CA ARG A 220 -11.70 -2.20 -17.88
C ARG A 220 -11.51 -1.61 -19.27
N MET A 221 -10.39 -0.92 -19.49
CA MET A 221 -10.05 -0.38 -20.81
C MET A 221 -9.87 -1.48 -21.86
N ALA A 222 -9.19 -2.59 -21.53
CA ALA A 222 -9.00 -3.71 -22.43
C ALA A 222 -10.31 -4.39 -22.82
N ARG A 223 -11.30 -4.43 -21.89
CA ARG A 223 -12.65 -4.98 -22.12
C ARG A 223 -13.59 -4.01 -22.83
N ARG A 224 -13.19 -2.75 -23.03
CA ARG A 224 -14.02 -1.67 -23.61
C ARG A 224 -15.29 -1.37 -22.78
N GLU A 225 -15.21 -1.53 -21.49
CA GLU A 225 -16.35 -1.26 -20.58
C GLU A 225 -16.59 0.25 -20.39
N ASP A 226 -15.58 1.10 -20.62
CA ASP A 226 -15.71 2.55 -20.56
C ASP A 226 -16.13 3.11 -21.94
N GLU A 227 -17.43 3.41 -22.09
CA GLU A 227 -17.94 4.10 -23.27
C GLU A 227 -17.49 5.56 -23.30
N VAL A 228 -16.45 5.85 -24.08
CA VAL A 228 -16.12 7.23 -24.44
C VAL A 228 -17.17 7.72 -25.44
N THR A 229 -18.05 8.60 -24.99
CA THR A 229 -19.18 9.08 -25.80
C THR A 229 -18.68 9.71 -27.12
N LEU A 230 -19.28 9.35 -28.23
CA LEU A 230 -18.95 9.90 -29.57
C LEU A 230 -18.91 11.44 -29.58
N ARG A 231 -19.83 12.08 -28.83
CA ARG A 231 -19.88 13.53 -28.65
C ARG A 231 -18.61 14.10 -27.99
N TYR A 232 -18.04 13.39 -27.00
CA TYR A 232 -16.78 13.78 -26.37
C TYR A 232 -15.59 13.65 -27.33
N LEU A 233 -15.54 12.59 -28.13
CA LEU A 233 -14.49 12.37 -29.14
C LEU A 233 -14.47 13.46 -30.21
N VAL A 234 -15.64 13.86 -30.70
CA VAL A 234 -15.77 14.90 -31.74
C VAL A 234 -15.37 16.29 -31.18
N SER A 235 -15.64 16.56 -29.90
CA SER A 235 -15.27 17.83 -29.25
C SER A 235 -13.78 17.94 -28.94
N LYS A 236 -13.03 16.83 -28.95
CA LYS A 236 -11.61 16.75 -28.54
C LYS A 236 -10.74 16.04 -29.59
N PRO A 237 -10.30 16.72 -30.64
CA PRO A 237 -9.54 16.10 -31.73
C PRO A 237 -8.23 15.44 -31.29
N ARG A 238 -7.59 15.94 -30.23
CA ARG A 238 -6.38 15.36 -29.65
C ARG A 238 -6.65 13.99 -29.03
N VAL A 239 -7.80 13.82 -28.35
CA VAL A 239 -8.24 12.54 -27.78
C VAL A 239 -8.48 11.53 -28.88
N LEU A 240 -9.21 11.92 -29.94
CA LEU A 240 -9.48 11.06 -31.09
C LEU A 240 -8.18 10.57 -31.75
N LEU A 241 -7.24 11.46 -32.00
CA LEU A 241 -5.94 11.13 -32.59
C LEU A 241 -5.15 10.14 -31.71
N ARG A 242 -5.15 10.35 -30.38
CA ARG A 242 -4.45 9.47 -29.44
C ARG A 242 -5.07 8.09 -29.41
N LEU A 243 -6.40 8.01 -29.34
CA LEU A 243 -7.12 6.73 -29.38
C LEU A 243 -6.93 6.00 -30.70
N MET A 244 -6.98 6.69 -31.85
CA MET A 244 -6.74 6.08 -33.16
C MET A 244 -5.32 5.50 -33.27
N LYS A 245 -4.30 6.27 -32.82
CA LYS A 245 -2.91 5.78 -32.78
C LYS A 245 -2.76 4.58 -31.83
N GLY A 246 -3.39 4.63 -30.66
CA GLY A 246 -3.38 3.53 -29.69
C GLY A 246 -4.05 2.28 -30.25
N MET A 247 -5.24 2.41 -30.83
CA MET A 247 -5.96 1.30 -31.46
C MET A 247 -5.17 0.68 -32.62
N LEU A 248 -4.47 1.49 -33.42
CA LEU A 248 -3.62 0.99 -34.49
C LEU A 248 -2.45 0.17 -33.92
N LYS A 249 -1.76 0.67 -32.86
CA LYS A 249 -0.71 -0.09 -32.17
C LYS A 249 -1.21 -1.42 -31.61
N ALA A 250 -2.36 -1.40 -30.92
CA ALA A 250 -2.98 -2.59 -30.35
C ALA A 250 -3.35 -3.63 -31.44
N LYS A 251 -3.95 -3.15 -32.56
CA LYS A 251 -4.31 -4.00 -33.71
C LYS A 251 -3.08 -4.64 -34.34
N LEU A 252 -2.00 -3.88 -34.57
CA LEU A 252 -0.75 -4.40 -35.08
C LEU A 252 -0.13 -5.43 -34.12
N ALA A 253 -0.25 -5.22 -32.81
CA ALA A 253 0.21 -6.16 -31.81
C ALA A 253 -0.75 -7.34 -31.54
N ARG A 254 -1.90 -7.41 -32.25
CA ARG A 254 -2.95 -8.44 -32.11
C ARG A 254 -3.46 -8.64 -30.69
N ARG A 255 -3.63 -7.56 -29.95
CA ARG A 255 -4.13 -7.58 -28.56
C ARG A 255 -5.12 -6.45 -28.30
N ALA A 256 -5.75 -6.45 -27.13
CA ALA A 256 -6.60 -5.36 -26.66
C ALA A 256 -5.80 -4.05 -26.49
N LEU A 257 -6.52 -2.92 -26.54
CA LEU A 257 -5.98 -1.59 -26.23
C LEU A 257 -5.59 -1.53 -24.76
N MET A 258 -4.39 -1.04 -24.48
CA MET A 258 -3.83 -0.88 -23.12
C MET A 258 -3.36 0.55 -22.90
N PRO A 259 -3.24 1.02 -21.63
CA PRO A 259 -2.73 2.37 -21.33
C PRO A 259 -1.39 2.71 -21.98
N LYS A 260 -0.46 1.75 -22.10
CA LYS A 260 0.84 1.94 -22.79
C LYS A 260 0.73 2.31 -24.27
N ASP A 261 -0.42 2.08 -24.90
CA ASP A 261 -0.65 2.47 -26.28
C ASP A 261 -1.03 3.94 -26.42
N LEU A 262 -1.58 4.51 -25.34
CA LEU A 262 -2.04 5.90 -25.27
C LEU A 262 -0.96 6.85 -24.77
N TRP A 263 -0.11 6.39 -23.83
CA TRP A 263 0.91 7.20 -23.19
C TRP A 263 2.27 6.51 -23.17
N SER A 264 3.33 7.32 -23.17
CA SER A 264 4.70 6.88 -22.93
C SER A 264 5.14 7.43 -21.58
N LEU A 265 4.95 6.64 -20.53
CA LEU A 265 5.27 7.05 -19.17
C LEU A 265 6.78 7.12 -18.94
N LYS A 266 7.23 8.12 -18.19
CA LYS A 266 8.61 8.21 -17.68
C LYS A 266 8.79 7.31 -16.46
N GLY A 267 7.81 7.29 -15.54
CA GLY A 267 7.82 6.51 -14.32
C GLY A 267 6.41 6.25 -13.77
N ILE A 268 6.33 5.26 -12.90
CA ILE A 268 5.13 4.92 -12.12
C ILE A 268 5.57 4.80 -10.66
N LEU A 269 4.94 5.57 -9.77
CA LEU A 269 4.96 5.30 -8.33
C LEU A 269 3.73 4.48 -7.99
N ALA A 270 3.92 3.44 -7.21
CA ALA A 270 2.82 2.64 -6.71
C ALA A 270 2.94 2.47 -5.20
N GLY A 271 1.79 2.35 -4.56
CA GLY A 271 1.69 2.00 -3.15
C GLY A 271 0.63 0.93 -2.97
N GLY A 272 0.77 0.18 -1.89
CA GLY A 272 -0.10 -0.92 -1.52
C GLY A 272 0.69 -2.18 -1.19
N THR A 273 0.12 -3.03 -0.36
CA THR A 273 0.74 -4.29 0.09
C THR A 273 0.91 -5.30 -1.06
N ASP A 274 0.27 -5.06 -2.18
CA ASP A 274 0.13 -5.93 -3.35
C ASP A 274 1.02 -5.54 -4.55
N THR A 275 1.82 -4.47 -4.43
CA THR A 275 2.64 -3.95 -5.55
C THR A 275 3.53 -5.01 -6.17
N SER A 276 4.17 -5.84 -5.34
CA SER A 276 5.06 -6.90 -5.82
C SER A 276 4.32 -8.00 -6.60
N VAL A 277 3.05 -8.28 -6.26
CA VAL A 277 2.21 -9.27 -6.96
C VAL A 277 1.83 -8.77 -8.35
N TYR A 278 1.52 -7.47 -8.46
CA TYR A 278 1.07 -6.87 -9.72
C TYR A 278 2.18 -6.27 -10.59
N LYS A 279 3.43 -6.31 -10.15
CA LYS A 279 4.58 -5.63 -10.81
C LYS A 279 4.67 -5.93 -12.32
N ASP A 280 4.65 -7.21 -12.70
CA ASP A 280 4.78 -7.61 -14.10
C ASP A 280 3.52 -7.28 -14.90
N LYS A 281 2.34 -7.43 -14.31
CA LYS A 281 1.07 -7.09 -14.94
C LYS A 281 0.96 -5.58 -15.20
N ILE A 282 1.36 -4.75 -14.24
CA ILE A 282 1.42 -3.28 -14.41
C ILE A 282 2.43 -2.94 -15.51
N ARG A 283 3.62 -3.54 -15.50
CA ARG A 283 4.62 -3.32 -16.55
C ARG A 283 4.08 -3.68 -17.93
N GLU A 284 3.37 -4.79 -18.06
CA GLU A 284 2.74 -5.20 -19.31
C GLU A 284 1.69 -4.19 -19.78
N MET A 285 0.81 -3.75 -18.91
CA MET A 285 -0.34 -2.89 -19.24
C MET A 285 0.02 -1.42 -19.43
N TRP A 286 0.93 -0.89 -18.60
CA TRP A 286 1.30 0.52 -18.58
C TRP A 286 2.65 0.83 -19.24
N GLY A 287 3.45 -0.20 -19.53
CA GLY A 287 4.73 -0.07 -20.24
C GLY A 287 5.93 0.27 -19.37
N LYS A 288 5.75 0.37 -18.04
CA LYS A 288 6.79 0.60 -17.03
C LYS A 288 6.51 -0.23 -15.79
N PRO A 289 7.53 -0.75 -15.10
CA PRO A 289 7.34 -1.33 -13.79
C PRO A 289 6.96 -0.22 -12.77
N PRO A 290 6.14 -0.51 -11.77
CA PRO A 290 5.90 0.40 -10.66
C PRO A 290 7.12 0.42 -9.73
N LEU A 291 7.50 1.60 -9.26
CA LEU A 291 8.44 1.76 -8.16
C LEU A 291 7.65 1.74 -6.86
N ASP A 292 8.02 0.84 -5.96
CA ASP A 292 7.34 0.65 -4.69
C ASP A 292 7.86 1.61 -3.62
N VAL A 293 6.95 2.13 -2.81
CA VAL A 293 7.25 2.97 -1.65
C VAL A 293 6.52 2.43 -0.44
N TYR A 294 7.21 2.36 0.70
CA TYR A 294 6.68 1.87 1.94
C TYR A 294 6.53 2.98 2.97
N GLY A 295 5.32 3.14 3.47
CA GLY A 295 4.97 4.10 4.49
C GLY A 295 3.55 3.90 5.03
N SER A 296 3.22 4.61 6.08
CA SER A 296 1.91 4.61 6.72
C SER A 296 1.49 6.02 7.12
N ALA A 297 0.24 6.20 7.56
CA ALA A 297 -0.18 7.50 8.09
C ALA A 297 0.60 7.89 9.34
N GLU A 298 0.98 6.92 10.16
CA GLU A 298 1.71 7.11 11.41
C GLU A 298 3.20 7.43 11.19
N ALA A 299 3.79 6.83 10.15
CA ALA A 299 5.23 6.94 9.87
C ALA A 299 5.58 7.87 8.70
N SER A 300 4.58 8.31 7.94
CA SER A 300 4.75 8.94 6.62
C SER A 300 5.51 8.00 5.67
N LEU A 301 6.78 8.19 5.42
CA LEU A 301 7.60 7.36 4.54
C LEU A 301 8.73 6.69 5.34
N ILE A 302 8.95 5.39 5.11
CA ILE A 302 9.98 4.60 5.81
C ILE A 302 11.07 4.11 4.85
N ALA A 303 10.68 3.64 3.66
CA ALA A 303 11.60 3.08 2.69
C ALA A 303 11.05 3.21 1.27
N MET A 304 11.92 3.14 0.27
CA MET A 304 11.55 3.16 -1.13
C MET A 304 12.51 2.36 -2.00
N GLN A 305 12.02 1.83 -3.10
CA GLN A 305 12.86 1.23 -4.14
C GLN A 305 13.71 2.30 -4.84
N THR A 306 14.76 1.84 -5.47
CA THR A 306 15.58 2.62 -6.40
C THR A 306 15.31 2.18 -7.84
N TRP A 307 16.05 2.70 -8.83
CA TRP A 307 15.78 2.47 -10.26
C TRP A 307 16.11 1.06 -10.77
N ASP A 308 16.61 0.17 -9.93
CA ASP A 308 16.72 -1.27 -10.21
C ASP A 308 15.44 -2.04 -9.88
N TYR A 309 14.50 -1.42 -9.14
CA TYR A 309 13.22 -2.00 -8.72
C TYR A 309 13.36 -3.29 -7.90
N GLU A 310 14.51 -3.43 -7.21
CA GLU A 310 14.78 -4.50 -6.26
C GLU A 310 14.76 -3.90 -4.87
N GLY A 311 14.57 -4.62 -3.82
CA GLY A 311 14.58 -4.15 -2.43
C GLY A 311 14.22 -2.68 -2.19
N MET A 312 13.86 -2.31 -1.00
CA MET A 312 13.63 -0.92 -0.61
C MET A 312 14.72 -0.47 0.34
N THR A 313 15.29 0.70 0.12
CA THR A 313 16.28 1.34 0.99
C THR A 313 15.55 2.19 2.02
N PHE A 314 15.91 2.05 3.30
CA PHE A 314 15.38 2.86 4.39
C PHE A 314 15.78 4.33 4.27
N VAL A 315 14.92 5.23 4.76
CA VAL A 315 15.21 6.66 4.84
C VAL A 315 15.53 7.06 6.29
N PRO A 316 16.61 7.84 6.53
CA PRO A 316 17.11 8.09 7.89
C PRO A 316 16.39 9.21 8.64
N GLN A 317 15.67 10.12 7.95
CA GLN A 317 15.34 11.43 8.50
C GLN A 317 13.91 11.59 9.03
N LEU A 318 13.00 10.64 8.83
CA LEU A 318 11.60 10.78 9.28
C LEU A 318 11.28 10.03 10.57
N ASN A 319 11.90 8.87 10.76
CA ASN A 319 11.62 8.00 11.90
C ASN A 319 12.90 7.36 12.44
N PHE A 320 12.99 7.22 13.74
CA PHE A 320 13.91 6.27 14.38
C PHE A 320 13.38 4.87 14.16
N LEU A 321 14.20 3.99 13.63
CA LEU A 321 13.82 2.65 13.20
C LEU A 321 14.31 1.61 14.21
N GLU A 322 13.38 0.82 14.74
CA GLU A 322 13.63 -0.34 15.57
C GLU A 322 12.91 -1.55 14.96
N PHE A 323 13.43 -2.73 15.23
CA PHE A 323 12.97 -3.98 14.61
C PHE A 323 12.78 -5.03 15.70
N ILE A 324 11.60 -5.63 15.82
CA ILE A 324 11.36 -6.77 16.72
C ILE A 324 11.64 -8.05 15.92
N PRO A 325 12.67 -8.86 16.32
CA PRO A 325 12.94 -10.15 15.67
C PRO A 325 11.77 -11.12 15.77
N GLU A 326 11.65 -12.02 14.81
CA GLU A 326 10.59 -13.03 14.79
C GLU A 326 10.60 -13.90 16.06
N GLU A 327 11.77 -14.27 16.57
CA GLU A 327 11.92 -15.03 17.81
C GLU A 327 11.35 -14.33 19.05
N GLU A 328 11.48 -12.99 19.13
CA GLU A 328 10.91 -12.18 20.20
C GLU A 328 9.38 -12.15 20.13
N ARG A 329 8.83 -12.07 18.93
CA ARG A 329 7.38 -12.14 18.67
C ARG A 329 6.79 -13.51 19.05
N VAL A 330 7.52 -14.60 18.75
CA VAL A 330 7.11 -15.95 19.14
C VAL A 330 7.10 -16.11 20.67
N ARG A 331 8.08 -15.52 21.37
CA ARG A 331 8.10 -15.49 22.85
C ARG A 331 6.91 -14.69 23.40
N GLU A 332 6.66 -13.49 22.88
CA GLU A 332 5.53 -12.66 23.27
C GLU A 332 4.18 -13.39 23.06
N ALA A 333 4.01 -14.09 21.96
CA ALA A 333 2.80 -14.88 21.69
C ALA A 333 2.60 -16.04 22.71
N SER A 334 3.67 -16.53 23.32
CA SER A 334 3.66 -17.60 24.31
C SER A 334 3.54 -17.09 25.75
N ASP A 335 3.89 -15.84 26.00
CA ASP A 335 3.85 -15.19 27.31
C ASP A 335 3.35 -13.74 27.15
N PRO A 336 2.06 -13.47 27.48
CA PRO A 336 1.47 -12.14 27.34
C PRO A 336 2.13 -11.02 28.18
N ASP A 337 2.86 -11.40 29.22
CA ASP A 337 3.58 -10.44 30.07
C ASP A 337 5.00 -10.14 29.54
N TYR A 338 5.45 -10.88 28.53
CA TYR A 338 6.76 -10.70 27.92
C TYR A 338 6.82 -9.39 27.13
N GLN A 339 7.90 -8.64 27.32
CA GLN A 339 8.17 -7.43 26.55
C GLN A 339 9.27 -7.73 25.51
N PRO A 340 8.95 -7.75 24.22
CA PRO A 340 9.93 -8.08 23.20
C PRO A 340 11.05 -7.04 23.12
N SER A 341 12.26 -7.50 22.94
CA SER A 341 13.41 -6.64 22.66
C SER A 341 13.43 -6.20 21.20
N THR A 342 14.11 -5.08 20.94
CA THR A 342 14.28 -4.56 19.59
C THR A 342 15.77 -4.52 19.22
N VAL A 343 16.06 -4.62 17.92
CA VAL A 343 17.38 -4.36 17.34
C VAL A 343 17.32 -3.11 16.45
N LEU A 344 18.48 -2.51 16.16
CA LEU A 344 18.60 -1.37 15.26
C LEU A 344 18.97 -1.83 13.84
N LEU A 345 19.03 -0.90 12.89
CA LEU A 345 19.27 -1.21 11.48
C LEU A 345 20.68 -1.82 11.23
N ASP A 346 21.65 -1.49 12.06
CA ASP A 346 23.02 -2.04 12.02
C ASP A 346 23.13 -3.44 12.66
N GLU A 347 22.08 -3.93 13.29
CA GLU A 347 22.00 -5.23 13.96
C GLU A 347 21.12 -6.25 13.19
N VAL A 348 20.40 -5.82 12.15
CA VAL A 348 19.53 -6.72 11.36
C VAL A 348 20.32 -7.71 10.52
N ARG A 349 19.70 -8.85 10.17
CA ARG A 349 20.32 -9.91 9.39
C ARG A 349 19.59 -10.16 8.08
N SER A 350 20.34 -10.43 7.03
CA SER A 350 19.78 -10.77 5.73
C SER A 350 19.00 -12.08 5.79
N GLY A 351 17.83 -12.08 5.17
CA GLY A 351 16.91 -13.22 5.11
C GLY A 351 15.90 -13.26 6.25
N GLU A 352 16.13 -12.56 7.34
CA GLU A 352 15.24 -12.57 8.52
C GLU A 352 14.05 -11.61 8.37
N VAL A 353 13.00 -11.90 9.15
CA VAL A 353 11.77 -11.12 9.21
C VAL A 353 11.66 -10.41 10.55
N TYR A 354 11.22 -9.17 10.50
CA TYR A 354 11.10 -8.29 11.66
C TYR A 354 9.77 -7.55 11.65
N GLU A 355 9.21 -7.28 12.83
CA GLU A 355 8.13 -6.31 12.97
C GLU A 355 8.72 -4.90 13.10
N MET A 356 8.14 -3.96 12.35
CA MET A 356 8.58 -2.57 12.34
C MET A 356 8.05 -1.81 13.56
N VAL A 357 8.98 -1.12 14.22
CA VAL A 357 8.70 -0.15 15.29
C VAL A 357 9.30 1.19 14.91
N ILE A 358 8.55 2.26 15.09
CA ILE A 358 9.01 3.60 14.75
C ILE A 358 8.88 4.59 15.92
N THR A 359 9.77 5.55 15.98
CA THR A 359 9.57 6.79 16.71
C THR A 359 9.70 7.95 15.74
N ASN A 360 8.67 8.77 15.61
CA ASN A 360 8.74 9.92 14.70
C ASN A 360 9.80 10.91 15.15
N PHE A 361 10.49 11.53 14.18
CA PHE A 361 11.34 12.68 14.42
C PHE A 361 10.59 14.01 14.30
N HIS A 362 11.29 15.12 14.50
CA HIS A 362 10.82 16.48 14.25
C HIS A 362 9.57 16.88 15.05
N GLY A 363 9.49 16.44 16.29
CA GLY A 363 8.34 16.72 17.14
C GLY A 363 7.08 15.91 16.79
N GLY A 364 7.22 14.82 16.06
CA GLY A 364 6.11 13.91 15.79
C GLY A 364 5.64 13.16 17.04
N ALA A 365 4.44 12.58 16.99
CA ALA A 365 3.74 12.06 18.15
C ALA A 365 4.10 10.61 18.51
N PHE A 366 4.31 9.76 17.52
CA PHE A 366 4.46 8.32 17.75
C PHE A 366 5.83 7.96 18.31
N THR A 367 5.84 7.16 19.37
CA THR A 367 7.00 6.82 20.20
C THR A 367 7.05 5.32 20.38
N ARG A 368 8.11 4.65 19.91
CA ARG A 368 8.26 3.19 19.89
C ARG A 368 6.97 2.47 19.45
N TYR A 369 6.35 3.04 18.43
CA TYR A 369 5.04 2.62 17.94
C TYR A 369 5.15 1.39 17.04
N ARG A 370 4.45 0.32 17.40
CA ARG A 370 4.35 -0.90 16.62
C ARG A 370 3.42 -0.67 15.43
N LEU A 371 3.95 -0.71 14.21
CA LEU A 371 3.15 -0.55 12.99
C LEU A 371 2.25 -1.76 12.73
N GLY A 372 2.61 -2.93 13.29
CA GLY A 372 1.99 -4.20 12.98
C GLY A 372 2.30 -4.67 11.56
N ASP A 373 3.38 -4.18 10.98
CA ASP A 373 3.89 -4.59 9.65
C ASP A 373 5.16 -5.41 9.82
N LEU A 374 5.22 -6.53 9.10
CA LEU A 374 6.40 -7.37 9.00
C LEU A 374 7.16 -7.03 7.74
N VAL A 375 8.48 -6.89 7.88
CA VAL A 375 9.40 -6.65 6.78
C VAL A 375 10.47 -7.73 6.75
N LYS A 376 10.87 -8.14 5.56
CA LYS A 376 11.99 -9.06 5.37
C LYS A 376 13.21 -8.26 4.92
N ILE A 377 14.34 -8.42 5.61
CA ILE A 377 15.62 -7.89 5.15
C ILE A 377 16.12 -8.77 4.01
N THR A 378 16.12 -8.25 2.79
CA THR A 378 16.46 -9.02 1.59
C THR A 378 17.97 -9.12 1.37
N SER A 379 18.71 -8.07 1.76
CA SER A 379 20.17 -8.01 1.73
C SER A 379 20.66 -6.91 2.67
N LEU A 380 21.95 -6.94 3.04
CA LEU A 380 22.57 -5.89 3.86
C LEU A 380 23.10 -4.71 3.03
N ARG A 381 23.12 -4.85 1.70
CA ARG A 381 23.53 -3.81 0.75
C ARG A 381 22.95 -4.10 -0.63
N ASN A 382 22.89 -3.10 -1.48
CA ASN A 382 22.58 -3.26 -2.90
C ASN A 382 23.88 -3.15 -3.72
N ASP A 383 24.48 -4.29 -4.02
CA ASP A 383 25.75 -4.35 -4.77
C ASP A 383 25.63 -3.80 -6.19
N LYS A 384 24.48 -3.97 -6.82
CA LYS A 384 24.22 -3.53 -8.19
C LYS A 384 24.28 -2.01 -8.35
N LEU A 385 23.83 -1.29 -7.33
CA LEU A 385 23.81 0.17 -7.31
C LEU A 385 24.89 0.78 -6.39
N GLY A 386 25.64 -0.04 -5.65
CA GLY A 386 26.63 0.43 -4.68
C GLY A 386 25.99 1.22 -3.55
N ILE A 387 24.87 0.72 -2.99
CA ILE A 387 24.20 1.29 -1.82
C ILE A 387 24.57 0.45 -0.60
N ASP A 388 25.28 1.06 0.36
CA ASP A 388 25.80 0.38 1.55
C ASP A 388 24.81 0.39 2.73
N LEU A 389 23.51 0.20 2.42
CA LEU A 389 22.42 0.17 3.39
C LEU A 389 21.59 -1.10 3.23
N PRO A 390 21.07 -1.67 4.34
CA PRO A 390 20.15 -2.79 4.29
C PRO A 390 18.95 -2.52 3.39
N GLN A 391 18.56 -3.56 2.65
CA GLN A 391 17.41 -3.55 1.74
C GLN A 391 16.30 -4.40 2.33
N MET A 392 15.07 -3.93 2.18
CA MET A 392 13.92 -4.66 2.69
C MET A 392 12.84 -4.87 1.64
N ALA A 393 11.93 -5.81 1.91
CA ALA A 393 10.65 -5.96 1.25
C ALA A 393 9.55 -6.06 2.29
N PHE A 394 8.39 -5.49 2.01
CA PHE A 394 7.20 -5.75 2.81
C PHE A 394 6.88 -7.25 2.78
N TYR A 395 6.68 -7.85 3.94
CA TYR A 395 6.43 -9.28 4.05
C TYR A 395 4.94 -9.58 4.25
N SER A 396 4.35 -9.03 5.31
CA SER A 396 2.90 -9.10 5.57
C SER A 396 2.50 -8.15 6.71
N ARG A 397 1.20 -8.12 7.03
CA ARG A 397 0.73 -7.62 8.32
C ARG A 397 1.00 -8.67 9.40
N ALA A 398 1.29 -8.22 10.63
CA ALA A 398 1.49 -9.14 11.77
C ALA A 398 0.21 -9.93 12.11
N ASP A 399 -0.95 -9.32 11.91
CA ASP A 399 -2.29 -9.91 12.02
C ASP A 399 -2.74 -10.64 10.73
N GLY A 400 -2.01 -10.47 9.64
CA GLY A 400 -2.27 -11.02 8.31
C GLY A 400 -1.57 -12.34 7.99
N ILE A 401 -1.32 -13.20 9.01
CA ILE A 401 -0.71 -14.51 8.84
C ILE A 401 -1.66 -15.60 9.33
N ILE A 402 -1.80 -16.64 8.52
CA ILE A 402 -2.41 -17.90 8.94
C ILE A 402 -1.30 -18.90 9.21
N GLU A 403 -1.12 -19.24 10.47
CA GLU A 403 -0.10 -20.16 10.95
C GLU A 403 -0.71 -21.47 11.43
N PHE A 404 0.02 -22.56 11.30
CA PHE A 404 -0.36 -23.90 11.75
C PHE A 404 0.51 -24.35 12.93
N ALA A 405 0.82 -23.42 13.85
CA ALA A 405 1.60 -23.67 15.05
C ALA A 405 1.11 -24.96 15.77
N ASN A 406 2.03 -25.75 16.31
CA ASN A 406 1.87 -27.09 16.87
C ASN A 406 1.73 -28.23 15.85
N PHE A 407 1.64 -27.95 14.54
CA PHE A 407 1.55 -28.98 13.50
C PHE A 407 2.66 -28.88 12.47
N SER A 408 3.05 -27.66 12.08
CA SER A 408 4.16 -27.37 11.20
C SER A 408 4.58 -25.90 11.36
N HIS A 409 5.67 -25.52 10.72
CA HIS A 409 6.13 -24.13 10.64
C HIS A 409 5.55 -23.38 9.42
N ALA A 410 4.39 -23.81 8.91
CA ALA A 410 3.69 -23.14 7.84
C ALA A 410 3.24 -21.73 8.26
N LEU A 411 3.63 -20.73 7.46
CA LEU A 411 3.28 -19.34 7.63
C LEU A 411 2.67 -18.82 6.31
N LEU A 412 1.35 -18.89 6.22
CA LEU A 412 0.62 -18.43 5.04
C LEU A 412 0.28 -16.95 5.17
N THR A 413 1.08 -16.11 4.54
CA THR A 413 0.81 -14.68 4.43
C THR A 413 -0.24 -14.39 3.37
N GLU A 414 -0.91 -13.24 3.44
CA GLU A 414 -1.83 -12.76 2.41
C GLU A 414 -1.21 -12.91 1.01
N LYS A 415 0.05 -12.52 0.86
CA LYS A 415 0.78 -12.64 -0.40
C LYS A 415 0.90 -14.06 -0.92
N LYS A 416 1.24 -15.04 -0.06
CA LYS A 416 1.36 -16.45 -0.46
C LYS A 416 0.02 -17.03 -0.90
N ILE A 417 -1.05 -16.74 -0.13
CA ILE A 417 -2.41 -17.20 -0.47
C ILE A 417 -2.85 -16.56 -1.80
N TRP A 418 -2.65 -15.26 -1.96
CA TRP A 418 -2.99 -14.57 -3.20
C TRP A 418 -2.23 -15.11 -4.40
N GLN A 419 -0.91 -15.30 -4.26
CA GLN A 419 -0.09 -15.89 -5.32
C GLN A 419 -0.56 -17.30 -5.69
N ALA A 420 -0.96 -18.11 -4.72
CA ALA A 420 -1.51 -19.44 -4.98
C ALA A 420 -2.82 -19.35 -5.81
N ILE A 421 -3.70 -18.41 -5.48
CA ILE A 421 -4.95 -18.19 -6.22
C ILE A 421 -4.65 -17.72 -7.65
N GLU A 422 -3.79 -16.71 -7.83
CA GLU A 422 -3.40 -16.17 -9.14
C GLU A 422 -2.75 -17.25 -10.04
N ASN A 423 -1.90 -18.10 -9.46
CA ASN A 423 -1.21 -19.16 -10.20
C ASN A 423 -2.17 -20.21 -10.76
N THR A 424 -3.37 -20.39 -10.17
CA THR A 424 -4.37 -21.29 -10.73
C THR A 424 -4.91 -20.83 -12.09
N GLY A 425 -4.80 -19.52 -12.40
CA GLY A 425 -5.38 -18.92 -13.59
C GLY A 425 -6.93 -18.87 -13.57
N ILE A 426 -7.57 -19.26 -12.48
CA ILE A 426 -9.04 -19.27 -12.34
C ILE A 426 -9.53 -17.85 -12.08
N PRO A 427 -10.46 -17.31 -12.90
CA PRO A 427 -10.94 -15.96 -12.73
C PRO A 427 -11.85 -15.83 -11.49
N TYR A 428 -11.56 -14.84 -10.64
CA TYR A 428 -12.34 -14.50 -9.44
C TYR A 428 -12.56 -12.98 -9.35
N GLU A 429 -13.51 -12.55 -8.52
CA GLU A 429 -13.76 -11.13 -8.22
C GLU A 429 -12.87 -10.67 -7.07
N ASP A 430 -12.98 -11.33 -5.92
CA ASP A 430 -12.15 -11.10 -4.73
C ASP A 430 -12.24 -12.32 -3.79
N TRP A 431 -11.48 -12.30 -2.69
CA TRP A 431 -11.41 -13.41 -1.74
C TRP A 431 -11.11 -12.92 -0.32
N VAL A 432 -11.46 -13.74 0.68
CA VAL A 432 -10.98 -13.61 2.07
C VAL A 432 -10.64 -14.98 2.62
N ALA A 433 -9.74 -15.04 3.59
CA ALA A 433 -9.27 -16.26 4.22
C ALA A 433 -9.32 -16.14 5.75
N ARG A 434 -9.72 -17.22 6.42
CA ARG A 434 -9.73 -17.31 7.88
C ARG A 434 -9.03 -18.57 8.35
N LYS A 435 -8.42 -18.48 9.54
CA LYS A 435 -8.02 -19.66 10.31
C LYS A 435 -9.20 -20.12 11.13
N GLU A 436 -9.76 -21.27 10.81
CA GLU A 436 -10.93 -21.82 11.50
C GLU A 436 -10.61 -23.17 12.14
N PRO A 437 -11.19 -23.49 13.32
CA PRO A 437 -11.03 -24.81 13.91
C PRO A 437 -12.00 -25.80 13.27
N LYS A 438 -11.48 -26.95 12.81
CA LYS A 438 -12.28 -28.08 12.35
C LYS A 438 -11.78 -29.38 13.00
N GLU A 439 -12.64 -30.07 13.71
CA GLU A 439 -12.30 -31.32 14.41
C GLU A 439 -11.05 -31.21 15.32
N GLY A 440 -10.88 -30.05 15.97
CA GLY A 440 -9.75 -29.73 16.84
C GLY A 440 -8.43 -29.38 16.14
N LYS A 441 -8.44 -29.25 14.81
CA LYS A 441 -7.28 -28.81 14.01
C LYS A 441 -7.55 -27.49 13.31
N PRO A 442 -6.54 -26.62 13.12
CA PRO A 442 -6.71 -25.39 12.35
C PRO A 442 -6.83 -25.70 10.85
N VAL A 443 -7.75 -25.02 10.18
CA VAL A 443 -7.97 -25.08 8.73
C VAL A 443 -7.86 -23.67 8.15
N LEU A 444 -7.20 -23.55 7.01
CA LEU A 444 -7.32 -22.37 6.14
C LEU A 444 -8.67 -22.47 5.42
N HIS A 445 -9.62 -21.65 5.80
CA HIS A 445 -10.88 -21.53 5.08
C HIS A 445 -10.83 -20.31 4.15
N LEU A 446 -10.91 -20.57 2.85
CA LEU A 446 -10.86 -19.55 1.80
C LEU A 446 -12.26 -19.35 1.24
N TYR A 447 -12.73 -18.11 1.28
CA TYR A 447 -14.02 -17.67 0.72
C TYR A 447 -13.73 -16.88 -0.56
N VAL A 448 -14.21 -17.36 -1.70
CA VAL A 448 -13.91 -16.79 -3.02
C VAL A 448 -15.19 -16.42 -3.75
N GLU A 449 -15.27 -15.23 -4.32
CA GLU A 449 -16.32 -14.89 -5.29
C GLU A 449 -15.82 -15.22 -6.71
N PRO A 450 -16.29 -16.32 -7.34
CA PRO A 450 -15.85 -16.69 -8.68
C PRO A 450 -16.43 -15.76 -9.74
N ARG A 451 -15.66 -15.50 -10.80
CA ARG A 451 -16.18 -14.93 -12.05
C ARG A 451 -16.52 -16.07 -13.01
N ASN A 452 -17.73 -16.11 -13.52
CA ASN A 452 -18.18 -17.13 -14.50
C ASN A 452 -18.13 -18.57 -13.96
N GLY A 453 -19.04 -18.91 -13.08
CA GLY A 453 -19.25 -20.15 -12.31
C GLY A 453 -19.15 -21.54 -12.99
N GLU A 454 -18.19 -21.78 -13.87
CA GLU A 454 -18.04 -23.05 -14.59
C GLU A 454 -17.15 -24.10 -13.88
N GLN A 455 -16.42 -23.73 -12.84
CA GLN A 455 -15.50 -24.66 -12.17
C GLN A 455 -16.05 -25.13 -10.81
N SER A 456 -15.81 -26.41 -10.50
CA SER A 456 -16.22 -26.95 -9.20
C SER A 456 -15.32 -26.45 -8.07
N VAL A 457 -15.90 -26.33 -6.87
CA VAL A 457 -15.15 -25.97 -5.65
C VAL A 457 -13.97 -26.93 -5.42
N GLU A 458 -14.16 -28.22 -5.71
CA GLU A 458 -13.15 -29.25 -5.54
C GLU A 458 -11.94 -29.03 -6.46
N GLN A 459 -12.18 -28.60 -7.71
CA GLN A 459 -11.11 -28.31 -8.66
C GLN A 459 -10.28 -27.10 -8.21
N LEU A 460 -10.96 -26.02 -7.77
CA LEU A 460 -10.28 -24.85 -7.23
C LEU A 460 -9.49 -25.19 -5.97
N THR A 461 -10.10 -25.94 -5.04
CA THR A 461 -9.45 -26.38 -3.79
C THR A 461 -8.18 -27.16 -4.08
N SER A 462 -8.23 -28.12 -5.02
CA SER A 462 -7.05 -28.92 -5.37
C SER A 462 -5.96 -28.05 -6.02
N ALA A 463 -6.34 -27.17 -6.94
CA ALA A 463 -5.37 -26.30 -7.62
C ALA A 463 -4.66 -25.35 -6.66
N ILE A 464 -5.41 -24.69 -5.75
CA ILE A 464 -4.83 -23.80 -4.73
C ILE A 464 -3.95 -24.59 -3.75
N HIS A 465 -4.39 -25.78 -3.33
CA HIS A 465 -3.60 -26.64 -2.45
C HIS A 465 -2.24 -26.98 -3.06
N ASP A 466 -2.21 -27.34 -4.35
CA ASP A 466 -0.98 -27.67 -5.05
C ASP A 466 -0.06 -26.46 -5.23
N GLU A 467 -0.60 -25.26 -5.43
CA GLU A 467 0.18 -24.02 -5.49
C GLU A 467 0.73 -23.60 -4.12
N LEU A 468 -0.06 -23.73 -3.04
CA LEU A 468 0.39 -23.45 -1.67
C LEU A 468 1.57 -24.32 -1.26
N LYS A 469 1.58 -25.61 -1.64
CA LYS A 469 2.72 -26.52 -1.38
C LYS A 469 4.01 -26.06 -2.08
N LYS A 470 3.90 -25.42 -3.24
CA LYS A 470 5.07 -24.88 -3.95
C LYS A 470 5.60 -23.59 -3.32
N LEU A 471 4.72 -22.84 -2.65
CA LEU A 471 5.03 -21.52 -2.08
C LEU A 471 5.45 -21.57 -0.61
N ASP A 472 5.14 -22.69 0.10
CA ASP A 472 5.40 -22.82 1.52
C ASP A 472 5.73 -24.27 1.89
N ASP A 473 7.01 -24.50 2.25
CA ASP A 473 7.50 -25.84 2.60
C ASP A 473 6.82 -26.39 3.86
N GLY A 474 6.54 -25.52 4.85
CA GLY A 474 5.82 -25.91 6.06
C GLY A 474 4.38 -26.35 5.77
N TYR A 475 3.73 -25.71 4.79
CA TYR A 475 2.41 -26.14 4.32
C TYR A 475 2.49 -27.49 3.58
N ALA A 476 3.53 -27.70 2.78
CA ALA A 476 3.75 -28.97 2.11
C ALA A 476 3.97 -30.14 3.11
N GLU A 477 4.64 -29.88 4.24
CA GLU A 477 4.84 -30.88 5.30
C GLU A 477 3.52 -31.37 5.92
N LEU A 478 2.47 -30.54 5.98
CA LEU A 478 1.16 -30.93 6.51
C LEU A 478 0.54 -32.09 5.72
N GLU A 479 0.76 -32.15 4.41
CA GLU A 479 0.29 -33.26 3.58
C GLU A 479 1.01 -34.58 3.93
N THR A 480 2.30 -34.52 4.29
CA THR A 480 3.05 -35.71 4.71
C THR A 480 2.52 -36.30 6.02
N LEU A 481 1.86 -35.45 6.85
CA LEU A 481 1.14 -35.85 8.05
C LEU A 481 -0.29 -36.33 7.76
N GLY A 482 -0.65 -36.53 6.49
CA GLY A 482 -1.96 -36.94 6.05
C GLY A 482 -3.06 -35.87 6.22
N TRP A 483 -2.69 -34.62 6.30
CA TRP A 483 -3.62 -33.51 6.53
C TRP A 483 -3.61 -32.49 5.42
N LYS A 484 -4.81 -32.18 4.89
CA LYS A 484 -5.04 -31.11 3.90
C LYS A 484 -5.85 -30.00 4.54
N PRO A 485 -5.20 -28.98 5.11
CA PRO A 485 -5.87 -27.94 5.90
C PRO A 485 -6.45 -26.80 5.05
N LEU A 486 -6.99 -27.10 3.87
CA LEU A 486 -7.63 -26.10 3.00
C LEU A 486 -9.09 -26.45 2.78
N GLU A 487 -9.96 -25.50 3.03
CA GLU A 487 -11.36 -25.50 2.63
C GLU A 487 -11.62 -24.29 1.75
N VAL A 488 -12.45 -24.45 0.73
CA VAL A 488 -12.88 -23.36 -0.15
C VAL A 488 -14.40 -23.28 -0.16
N THR A 489 -14.93 -22.09 0.04
CA THR A 489 -16.36 -21.78 -0.10
C THR A 489 -16.55 -20.72 -1.17
N TYR A 490 -17.46 -20.97 -2.11
CA TYR A 490 -17.84 -19.95 -3.07
C TYR A 490 -18.86 -19.00 -2.46
N LEU A 491 -18.55 -17.71 -2.60
CA LEU A 491 -19.49 -16.63 -2.31
C LEU A 491 -20.40 -16.37 -3.51
N SER A 492 -21.58 -15.84 -3.24
CA SER A 492 -22.53 -15.47 -4.30
C SER A 492 -21.99 -14.33 -5.15
N GLU A 493 -22.34 -14.31 -6.44
CA GLU A 493 -21.98 -13.21 -7.35
C GLU A 493 -22.47 -11.86 -6.81
N GLY A 494 -21.60 -10.86 -6.80
CA GLY A 494 -21.87 -9.50 -6.32
C GLY A 494 -21.70 -9.31 -4.81
N THR A 495 -21.22 -10.31 -4.07
CA THR A 495 -21.03 -10.24 -2.62
C THR A 495 -20.07 -9.10 -2.24
N PHE A 496 -18.88 -9.02 -2.87
CA PHE A 496 -17.93 -7.94 -2.58
C PHE A 496 -18.45 -6.57 -3.03
N LYS A 497 -19.21 -6.50 -4.10
CA LYS A 497 -19.88 -5.24 -4.52
C LYS A 497 -20.89 -4.75 -3.49
N GLN A 498 -21.67 -5.66 -2.91
CA GLN A 498 -22.63 -5.32 -1.84
C GLN A 498 -21.90 -4.88 -0.56
N TYR A 499 -20.81 -5.57 -0.20
CA TYR A 499 -19.97 -5.17 0.91
C TYR A 499 -19.45 -3.73 0.72
N ILE A 500 -18.89 -3.44 -0.44
CA ILE A 500 -18.38 -2.11 -0.81
C ILE A 500 -19.50 -1.06 -0.71
N ALA A 501 -20.68 -1.33 -1.24
CA ALA A 501 -21.81 -0.39 -1.19
C ALA A 501 -22.23 -0.08 0.26
N ARG A 502 -22.30 -1.07 1.14
CA ARG A 502 -22.61 -0.87 2.56
C ARG A 502 -21.55 -0.03 3.28
N GLN A 503 -20.28 -0.24 2.96
CA GLN A 503 -19.20 0.56 3.54
C GLN A 503 -19.24 2.02 3.06
N GLN A 504 -19.65 2.25 1.82
CA GLN A 504 -19.88 3.60 1.27
C GLN A 504 -21.02 4.32 1.98
N GLU A 505 -22.15 3.64 2.18
CA GLU A 505 -23.27 4.16 2.95
C GLU A 505 -22.87 4.54 4.39
N ALA A 506 -21.89 3.83 4.96
CA ALA A 506 -21.28 4.13 6.25
C ALA A 506 -20.21 5.24 6.20
N GLY A 507 -19.96 5.85 5.03
CA GLY A 507 -19.06 7.00 4.87
C GLY A 507 -17.57 6.65 4.64
N ALA A 508 -17.24 5.41 4.29
CA ALA A 508 -15.87 5.03 3.95
C ALA A 508 -15.51 5.40 2.50
N ASP A 509 -14.25 5.83 2.24
CA ASP A 509 -13.78 6.13 0.88
C ASP A 509 -13.47 4.84 0.12
N LEU A 510 -13.94 4.74 -1.12
CA LEU A 510 -13.81 3.59 -2.03
C LEU A 510 -12.37 3.12 -2.28
N ALA A 511 -11.39 4.00 -2.17
CA ALA A 511 -9.98 3.64 -2.33
C ALA A 511 -9.51 2.61 -1.27
N HIS A 512 -10.28 2.44 -0.19
CA HIS A 512 -9.90 1.64 0.99
C HIS A 512 -10.96 0.64 1.44
N LEU A 513 -11.95 0.36 0.60
CA LEU A 513 -13.14 -0.43 0.96
C LEU A 513 -13.00 -1.94 0.80
N LYS A 514 -11.84 -2.44 0.40
CA LYS A 514 -11.62 -3.89 0.40
C LYS A 514 -11.65 -4.43 1.83
N PRO A 515 -12.34 -5.55 2.10
CA PRO A 515 -12.23 -6.21 3.38
C PRO A 515 -10.77 -6.65 3.61
N PRO A 516 -10.31 -6.79 4.87
CA PRO A 516 -9.04 -7.45 5.12
C PRO A 516 -9.12 -8.88 4.57
N HIS A 517 -8.13 -9.26 3.76
CA HIS A 517 -8.14 -10.58 3.13
C HIS A 517 -7.89 -11.70 4.14
N ILE A 518 -7.13 -11.43 5.21
CA ILE A 518 -6.76 -12.44 6.21
C ILE A 518 -7.49 -12.15 7.51
N ASN A 519 -8.10 -13.18 8.07
CA ASN A 519 -8.82 -13.18 9.34
C ASN A 519 -9.80 -11.99 9.49
N PRO A 520 -10.68 -11.70 8.49
CA PRO A 520 -11.68 -10.66 8.66
C PRO A 520 -12.57 -10.94 9.87
N ALA A 521 -13.02 -9.86 10.55
CA ALA A 521 -13.89 -9.93 11.70
C ALA A 521 -15.21 -10.64 11.43
N ASP A 522 -15.84 -11.18 12.48
CA ASP A 522 -17.12 -11.89 12.36
C ASP A 522 -18.20 -11.01 11.70
N GLY A 523 -18.30 -9.72 12.06
CA GLY A 523 -19.25 -8.81 11.43
C GLY A 523 -19.02 -8.60 9.93
N ILE A 524 -17.78 -8.70 9.45
CA ILE A 524 -17.48 -8.67 8.02
C ILE A 524 -17.90 -9.99 7.37
N MET A 525 -17.59 -11.11 8.01
CA MET A 525 -17.97 -12.44 7.52
C MET A 525 -19.49 -12.60 7.44
N ASP A 526 -20.23 -12.09 8.43
CA ASP A 526 -21.70 -12.08 8.41
C ASP A 526 -22.24 -11.36 7.18
N ILE A 527 -21.60 -10.27 6.75
CA ILE A 527 -21.98 -9.55 5.54
C ILE A 527 -21.62 -10.37 4.28
N LEU A 528 -20.43 -10.95 4.25
CA LEU A 528 -19.95 -11.69 3.07
C LEU A 528 -20.65 -13.04 2.88
N THR A 529 -21.05 -13.72 3.97
CA THR A 529 -21.71 -15.03 3.94
C THR A 529 -23.23 -14.94 3.98
N ALA A 530 -23.80 -13.74 4.27
CA ALA A 530 -25.25 -13.55 4.18
C ALA A 530 -25.71 -13.87 2.75
N ALA A 531 -26.65 -14.80 2.59
CA ALA A 531 -27.18 -15.18 1.28
C ALA A 531 -27.68 -13.91 0.56
N ALA A 532 -27.18 -13.65 -0.66
CA ALA A 532 -27.68 -12.57 -1.48
C ALA A 532 -29.20 -12.71 -1.63
N PRO A 533 -30.01 -11.64 -1.47
CA PRO A 533 -31.43 -11.72 -1.74
C PRO A 533 -31.60 -12.22 -3.18
N ALA A 534 -32.40 -13.30 -3.36
CA ALA A 534 -32.60 -13.93 -4.66
C ALA A 534 -32.92 -12.85 -5.72
N ALA A 535 -32.13 -12.84 -6.79
CA ALA A 535 -32.34 -11.90 -7.90
C ALA A 535 -33.83 -11.94 -8.33
N PRO A 536 -34.46 -10.79 -8.57
CA PRO A 536 -35.86 -10.79 -9.00
C PRO A 536 -35.95 -11.59 -10.29
N ALA A 537 -36.83 -12.61 -10.28
CA ALA A 537 -37.03 -13.52 -11.39
C ALA A 537 -37.19 -12.73 -12.70
N PRO A 538 -36.58 -13.12 -13.82
CA PRO A 538 -36.64 -12.40 -15.07
C PRO A 538 -38.11 -12.25 -15.47
N LYS A 539 -38.57 -11.01 -15.64
CA LYS A 539 -39.95 -10.71 -16.11
C LYS A 539 -40.13 -11.40 -17.45
N VAL A 540 -40.89 -12.52 -17.43
CA VAL A 540 -41.31 -13.23 -18.64
C VAL A 540 -42.08 -12.24 -19.50
N ARG A 541 -41.48 -11.77 -20.58
CA ARG A 541 -42.15 -10.99 -21.61
C ARG A 541 -43.29 -11.86 -22.17
N ARG A 542 -44.54 -11.66 -21.70
CA ARG A 542 -45.73 -12.22 -22.34
C ARG A 542 -45.72 -11.76 -23.79
N ARG A 543 -45.46 -12.70 -24.72
CA ARG A 543 -45.69 -12.51 -26.13
C ARG A 543 -47.18 -12.17 -26.31
N ARG A 544 -47.47 -10.98 -26.76
CA ARG A 544 -48.81 -10.61 -27.22
C ARG A 544 -49.17 -11.57 -28.35
N GLY A 545 -50.26 -12.32 -28.13
CA GLY A 545 -50.80 -13.26 -29.10
C GLY A 545 -51.10 -12.59 -30.43
N ALA A 546 -50.70 -13.25 -31.51
CA ALA A 546 -51.07 -12.88 -32.86
C ALA A 546 -52.61 -12.95 -32.98
N ARG A 547 -53.23 -11.86 -33.41
CA ARG A 547 -54.63 -11.87 -33.86
C ARG A 547 -54.72 -12.69 -35.15
N VAL A 548 -55.54 -13.72 -35.14
CA VAL A 548 -55.98 -14.42 -36.33
C VAL A 548 -57.00 -13.53 -37.01
N PRO A 549 -56.88 -13.22 -38.32
CA PRO A 549 -58.00 -12.53 -39.07
C PRO A 549 -59.07 -13.51 -39.40
N ALA A 550 -60.36 -13.03 -39.32
CA ALA A 550 -61.52 -13.72 -39.75
C ALA A 550 -61.68 -13.76 -41.27
#